data_d95f1af67f0b3c5d782e78b7e92ead20
#
_entry.id   d95f1af67f0b3c5d782e78b7e92ead20
#
_cell.length_a   1.000
_cell.length_b   1.000
_cell.length_c   1.000
_cell.angle_alpha   90.00
_cell.angle_beta   90.00
_cell.angle_gamma   90.00
#
_symmetry.space_group_name_H-M   'P 1'
#
loop_
_entity.id
_entity.type
_entity.pdbx_description
1 polymer ?
#
loop_
_entity_poly.entity_id
_entity_poly.type
_entity_poly.pdbx_seq_one_letter_code
_entity_poly.pdbx_strand_id
1 'polypeptide(L)'
;MRNKLFILILFVVTLSVSAQNGSEAYTFLRFPTSTRANALGGHTVALVERDPSLIFHNPALLGAEMDGMINLNYMNYISDINVGSALFTKAHGEKGAWGVGATFISYGDIKEVLPDNVVTGASLSAKDIRVKGFYSRDLNERWRGGLSLKFLYSGLADYTSIGLCVDAGLSYYNSDKGFSFGFALKNIGAQLKAYEDERQKMPWDIQMGITQKMAHAPIRFSL
;
A
#
# COMPACT_ATOMS: atom_id res chain seq x y z
N MET A 1 -37.19 -6.95 -6.18
CA MET A 1 -35.95 -6.56 -5.53
C MET A 1 -34.69 -7.16 -6.23
N ARG A 2 -34.73 -8.41 -6.64
CA ARG A 2 -33.62 -9.13 -7.29
C ARG A 2 -33.09 -8.48 -8.57
N ASN A 3 -33.94 -7.92 -9.41
CA ASN A 3 -33.57 -7.25 -10.66
C ASN A 3 -32.93 -5.87 -10.45
N LYS A 4 -33.30 -5.15 -9.39
CA LYS A 4 -32.69 -3.84 -9.02
C LYS A 4 -31.27 -4.01 -8.50
N LEU A 5 -31.00 -5.11 -7.78
CA LEU A 5 -29.66 -5.46 -7.32
C LEU A 5 -28.75 -5.82 -8.50
N PHE A 6 -29.27 -6.55 -9.49
CA PHE A 6 -28.52 -6.90 -10.70
C PHE A 6 -28.15 -5.68 -11.55
N ILE A 7 -29.07 -4.72 -11.67
CA ILE A 7 -28.82 -3.44 -12.37
C ILE A 7 -27.80 -2.59 -11.60
N LEU A 8 -27.84 -2.57 -10.27
CA LEU A 8 -26.86 -1.87 -9.45
C LEU A 8 -25.45 -2.48 -9.60
N ILE A 9 -25.35 -3.80 -9.61
CA ILE A 9 -24.08 -4.51 -9.84
C ILE A 9 -23.56 -4.23 -11.25
N LEU A 10 -24.43 -4.24 -12.27
CA LEU A 10 -24.05 -3.94 -13.65
C LEU A 10 -23.59 -2.49 -13.81
N PHE A 11 -24.20 -1.54 -13.08
CA PHE A 11 -23.82 -0.12 -13.09
C PHE A 11 -22.45 0.13 -12.41
N VAL A 12 -22.12 -0.63 -11.37
CA VAL A 12 -20.80 -0.57 -10.70
C VAL A 12 -19.70 -1.12 -11.61
N VAL A 13 -20.00 -2.12 -12.45
CA VAL A 13 -19.03 -2.70 -13.40
C VAL A 13 -18.73 -1.78 -14.59
N THR A 14 -19.65 -0.84 -14.92
CA THR A 14 -19.46 0.14 -16.01
C THR A 14 -18.73 1.42 -15.61
N LEU A 15 -18.27 1.54 -14.37
CA LEU A 15 -17.32 2.59 -14.01
C LEU A 15 -16.03 2.36 -14.82
N SER A 16 -15.95 3.05 -15.95
CA SER A 16 -14.81 3.00 -16.86
C SER A 16 -13.55 3.32 -16.06
N VAL A 17 -12.74 2.30 -15.82
CA VAL A 17 -11.37 2.49 -15.34
C VAL A 17 -10.66 3.19 -16.50
N SER A 18 -10.57 4.50 -16.44
CA SER A 18 -9.66 5.25 -17.31
C SER A 18 -8.27 4.78 -16.93
N ALA A 19 -7.67 3.94 -17.78
CA ALA A 19 -6.27 3.60 -17.67
C ALA A 19 -5.51 4.93 -17.68
N GLN A 20 -4.83 5.24 -16.59
CA GLN A 20 -3.99 6.43 -16.52
C GLN A 20 -2.85 6.21 -17.50
N ASN A 21 -2.90 6.93 -18.62
CA ASN A 21 -1.87 6.86 -19.64
C ASN A 21 -0.56 7.46 -19.10
N GLY A 22 0.39 6.64 -18.82
CA GLY A 22 1.77 6.66 -19.29
C GLY A 22 2.75 7.71 -18.77
N SER A 23 2.56 8.47 -17.68
CA SER A 23 3.66 9.19 -17.02
C SER A 23 3.38 9.35 -15.52
N GLU A 24 3.31 8.21 -14.82
CA GLU A 24 3.19 8.24 -13.37
C GLU A 24 4.56 8.21 -12.73
N ALA A 25 4.81 9.13 -11.78
CA ALA A 25 5.94 9.07 -10.90
C ALA A 25 5.77 7.91 -9.90
N TYR A 26 6.88 7.38 -9.42
CA TYR A 26 6.90 6.44 -8.29
C TYR A 26 6.03 5.19 -8.47
N THR A 27 6.09 4.54 -9.63
CA THR A 27 5.39 3.28 -9.91
C THR A 27 5.68 2.19 -8.86
N PHE A 28 6.80 2.30 -8.14
CA PHE A 28 7.16 1.43 -7.03
C PHE A 28 6.18 1.48 -5.83
N LEU A 29 5.30 2.48 -5.76
CA LEU A 29 4.23 2.52 -4.77
C LEU A 29 3.22 1.37 -4.93
N ARG A 30 3.21 0.73 -6.10
CA ARG A 30 2.41 -0.46 -6.40
C ARG A 30 3.09 -1.77 -5.98
N PHE A 31 4.39 -1.76 -5.67
CA PHE A 31 5.06 -2.96 -5.23
C PHE A 31 4.55 -3.43 -3.86
N PRO A 32 4.41 -4.75 -3.69
CA PRO A 32 3.99 -5.32 -2.42
C PRO A 32 5.01 -5.02 -1.32
N THR A 33 4.53 -4.62 -0.16
CA THR A 33 5.34 -4.31 1.04
C THR A 33 5.22 -5.37 2.12
N SER A 34 4.25 -6.24 2.00
CA SER A 34 3.99 -7.35 2.90
C SER A 34 3.98 -8.65 2.11
N THR A 35 4.86 -9.58 2.46
CA THR A 35 4.90 -10.93 1.86
C THR A 35 3.58 -11.66 2.07
N ARG A 36 2.97 -11.50 3.25
CA ARG A 36 1.67 -12.09 3.57
C ARG A 36 0.54 -11.50 2.73
N ALA A 37 0.45 -10.18 2.62
CA ALA A 37 -0.57 -9.54 1.80
C ALA A 37 -0.42 -9.93 0.33
N ASN A 38 0.82 -10.05 -0.16
CA ASN A 38 1.09 -10.51 -1.51
C ASN A 38 0.59 -11.94 -1.76
N ALA A 39 0.80 -12.85 -0.81
CA ALA A 39 0.28 -14.22 -0.87
C ALA A 39 -1.27 -14.29 -0.85
N LEU A 40 -1.93 -13.25 -0.31
CA LEU A 40 -3.39 -13.12 -0.26
C LEU A 40 -3.99 -12.33 -1.45
N GLY A 41 -3.22 -12.10 -2.50
CA GLY A 41 -3.67 -11.37 -3.68
C GLY A 41 -3.24 -9.90 -3.76
N GLY A 42 -2.39 -9.42 -2.84
CA GLY A 42 -1.72 -8.12 -2.91
C GLY A 42 -2.47 -6.94 -2.30
N HIS A 43 -3.80 -6.90 -2.34
CA HIS A 43 -4.62 -5.79 -1.85
C HIS A 43 -5.54 -6.21 -0.71
N THR A 44 -5.17 -5.90 0.53
CA THR A 44 -5.89 -6.33 1.73
C THR A 44 -6.34 -5.13 2.57
N VAL A 45 -7.29 -4.34 2.05
CA VAL A 45 -7.75 -3.11 2.72
C VAL A 45 -8.76 -3.34 3.84
N ALA A 46 -9.39 -4.53 3.88
CA ALA A 46 -10.46 -4.86 4.84
C ALA A 46 -10.07 -5.97 5.83
N LEU A 47 -8.87 -6.52 5.75
CA LEU A 47 -8.45 -7.63 6.59
C LEU A 47 -8.01 -7.12 7.97
N VAL A 48 -8.91 -7.24 8.96
CA VAL A 48 -8.64 -6.85 10.35
C VAL A 48 -8.00 -8.01 11.08
N GLU A 49 -6.71 -7.89 11.37
CA GLU A 49 -5.92 -8.87 12.12
C GLU A 49 -4.80 -8.17 12.90
N ARG A 50 -4.24 -8.85 13.89
CA ARG A 50 -3.07 -8.39 14.64
C ARG A 50 -1.77 -8.58 13.83
N ASP A 51 -1.73 -8.00 12.65
CA ASP A 51 -0.57 -8.04 11.75
C ASP A 51 -0.21 -6.62 11.28
N PRO A 52 0.88 -6.04 11.81
CA PRO A 52 1.25 -4.68 11.47
C PRO A 52 1.54 -4.48 9.97
N SER A 53 1.92 -5.52 9.24
CA SER A 53 2.21 -5.39 7.80
C SER A 53 1.01 -4.95 6.97
N LEU A 54 -0.22 -5.20 7.44
CA LEU A 54 -1.46 -4.84 6.75
C LEU A 54 -1.73 -3.33 6.73
N ILE A 55 -1.15 -2.56 7.68
CA ILE A 55 -1.37 -1.11 7.73
C ILE A 55 -0.77 -0.36 6.53
N PHE A 56 0.18 -0.96 5.81
CA PHE A 56 0.68 -0.41 4.55
C PHE A 56 -0.40 -0.33 3.48
N HIS A 57 -1.45 -1.17 3.56
CA HIS A 57 -2.57 -1.21 2.63
C HIS A 57 -3.68 -0.26 3.04
N ASN A 58 -3.98 -0.19 4.35
CA ASN A 58 -4.99 0.70 4.90
C ASN A 58 -4.54 1.18 6.29
N PRO A 59 -4.25 2.48 6.51
CA PRO A 59 -3.81 2.99 7.81
C PRO A 59 -4.84 2.79 8.93
N ALA A 60 -6.13 2.63 8.60
CA ALA A 60 -7.17 2.33 9.58
C ALA A 60 -7.14 0.87 10.11
N LEU A 61 -6.27 0.01 9.59
CA LEU A 61 -6.06 -1.33 10.14
C LEU A 61 -5.12 -1.32 11.35
N LEU A 62 -4.40 -0.22 11.60
CA LEU A 62 -3.58 -0.06 12.79
C LEU A 62 -4.46 0.06 14.03
N GLY A 63 -4.23 -0.78 15.03
CA GLY A 63 -4.99 -0.76 16.27
C GLY A 63 -4.10 -0.83 17.51
N ALA A 64 -4.68 -0.52 18.68
CA ALA A 64 -4.00 -0.60 19.96
C ALA A 64 -3.52 -2.03 20.29
N GLU A 65 -4.15 -3.04 19.69
CA GLU A 65 -3.73 -4.45 19.77
C GLU A 65 -2.36 -4.74 19.17
N MET A 66 -1.81 -3.80 18.41
CA MET A 66 -0.47 -3.87 17.79
C MET A 66 0.58 -3.10 18.60
N ASP A 67 0.36 -2.89 19.90
CA ASP A 67 1.31 -2.17 20.76
C ASP A 67 2.67 -2.85 20.82
N GLY A 68 3.73 -2.05 20.64
CA GLY A 68 5.13 -2.50 20.75
C GLY A 68 5.56 -3.53 19.71
N MET A 69 4.81 -3.70 18.60
CA MET A 69 5.15 -4.69 17.59
C MET A 69 6.18 -4.15 16.60
N ILE A 70 7.12 -5.02 16.24
CA ILE A 70 8.05 -4.82 15.12
C ILE A 70 7.70 -5.83 14.04
N ASN A 71 7.62 -5.38 12.80
CA ASN A 71 7.41 -6.24 11.64
C ASN A 71 8.54 -6.01 10.63
N LEU A 72 9.19 -7.09 10.22
CA LEU A 72 10.24 -7.08 9.20
C LEU A 72 9.79 -7.97 8.06
N ASN A 73 9.89 -7.47 6.83
CA ASN A 73 9.64 -8.24 5.63
C ASN A 73 10.84 -8.11 4.68
N TYR A 74 11.19 -9.20 4.05
CA TYR A 74 12.10 -9.23 2.93
C TYR A 74 11.54 -10.14 1.85
N MET A 75 11.61 -9.69 0.62
CA MET A 75 11.09 -10.42 -0.54
C MET A 75 12.03 -10.20 -1.73
N ASN A 76 12.49 -11.29 -2.29
CA ASN A 76 13.02 -11.29 -3.65
C ASN A 76 11.83 -11.42 -4.60
N TYR A 77 11.59 -10.38 -5.40
CA TYR A 77 10.35 -10.27 -6.17
C TYR A 77 10.46 -10.92 -7.54
N ILE A 78 11.10 -10.27 -8.49
CA ILE A 78 11.35 -10.78 -9.86
C ILE A 78 12.68 -10.17 -10.34
N SER A 79 13.51 -10.93 -11.08
CA SER A 79 14.71 -10.43 -11.76
C SER A 79 15.59 -9.54 -10.87
N ASP A 80 16.05 -10.08 -9.75
CA ASP A 80 16.94 -9.40 -8.80
C ASP A 80 16.34 -8.17 -8.08
N ILE A 81 15.03 -7.89 -8.26
CA ILE A 81 14.35 -6.87 -7.49
C ILE A 81 14.14 -7.36 -6.05
N ASN A 82 14.75 -6.67 -5.12
CA ASN A 82 14.65 -6.97 -3.71
C ASN A 82 13.86 -5.88 -2.98
N VAL A 83 12.88 -6.30 -2.20
CA VAL A 83 12.02 -5.42 -1.40
C VAL A 83 12.19 -5.75 0.07
N GLY A 84 12.71 -4.80 0.84
CA GLY A 84 12.81 -4.89 2.29
C GLY A 84 11.87 -3.89 2.96
N SER A 85 11.21 -4.28 4.04
CA SER A 85 10.45 -3.33 4.86
C SER A 85 10.62 -3.60 6.34
N ALA A 86 10.63 -2.51 7.12
CA ALA A 86 10.63 -2.53 8.58
C ALA A 86 9.52 -1.61 9.07
N LEU A 87 8.83 -2.00 10.14
CA LEU A 87 7.73 -1.26 10.71
C LEU A 87 7.73 -1.45 12.22
N PHE A 88 7.51 -0.36 12.94
CA PHE A 88 7.25 -0.34 14.38
C PHE A 88 5.89 0.29 14.65
N THR A 89 5.13 -0.29 15.57
CA THR A 89 3.81 0.21 15.96
C THR A 89 3.71 0.35 17.46
N LYS A 90 2.96 1.35 17.92
CA LYS A 90 2.72 1.60 19.34
C LYS A 90 1.33 2.16 19.59
N ALA A 91 0.68 1.69 20.65
CA ALA A 91 -0.58 2.25 21.11
C ALA A 91 -0.40 3.68 21.67
N HIS A 92 -1.40 4.50 21.50
CA HIS A 92 -1.49 5.86 22.03
C HIS A 92 -2.83 6.03 22.76
N GLY A 93 -2.81 5.84 24.07
CA GLY A 93 -4.03 5.74 24.87
C GLY A 93 -4.84 4.48 24.55
N GLU A 94 -6.13 4.50 24.90
CA GLU A 94 -7.00 3.34 24.73
C GLU A 94 -7.55 3.17 23.30
N LYS A 95 -7.63 4.27 22.53
CA LYS A 95 -8.35 4.33 21.27
C LYS A 95 -7.49 4.72 20.07
N GLY A 96 -6.21 4.97 20.27
CA GLY A 96 -5.30 5.41 19.22
C GLY A 96 -4.08 4.50 19.09
N ALA A 97 -3.47 4.55 17.92
CA ALA A 97 -2.17 3.94 17.69
C ALA A 97 -1.40 4.73 16.64
N TRP A 98 -0.08 4.67 16.71
CA TRP A 98 0.80 5.23 15.71
C TRP A 98 1.85 4.21 15.28
N GLY A 99 2.45 4.42 14.15
CA GLY A 99 3.52 3.58 13.67
C GLY A 99 4.44 4.33 12.71
N VAL A 100 5.65 3.83 12.59
CA VAL A 100 6.63 4.32 11.61
C VAL A 100 7.21 3.13 10.88
N GLY A 101 7.25 3.21 9.56
CA GLY A 101 7.81 2.16 8.72
C GLY A 101 8.65 2.71 7.59
N ALA A 102 9.60 1.92 7.14
CA ALA A 102 10.40 2.19 5.96
C ALA A 102 10.34 1.00 5.00
N THR A 103 10.38 1.29 3.71
CA THR A 103 10.52 0.28 2.66
C THR A 103 11.67 0.69 1.77
N PHE A 104 12.53 -0.27 1.47
CA PHE A 104 13.63 -0.14 0.54
C PHE A 104 13.42 -1.09 -0.64
N ILE A 105 13.63 -0.62 -1.84
CA ILE A 105 13.55 -1.40 -3.08
C ILE A 105 14.86 -1.22 -3.81
N SER A 106 15.50 -2.33 -4.16
CA SER A 106 16.67 -2.39 -5.01
C SER A 106 16.34 -3.16 -6.28
N TYR A 107 16.71 -2.61 -7.41
CA TYR A 107 16.42 -3.20 -8.72
C TYR A 107 17.56 -4.06 -9.26
N GLY A 108 18.58 -4.34 -8.42
CA GLY A 108 19.77 -5.05 -8.85
C GLY A 108 20.66 -4.23 -9.79
N ASP A 109 21.52 -4.90 -10.51
CA ASP A 109 22.43 -4.30 -11.49
C ASP A 109 21.75 -4.27 -12.87
N ILE A 110 21.33 -3.09 -13.32
CA ILE A 110 20.76 -2.88 -14.65
C ILE A 110 21.93 -2.67 -15.61
N LYS A 111 22.17 -3.62 -16.52
CA LYS A 111 23.22 -3.48 -17.53
C LYS A 111 22.86 -2.41 -18.55
N GLU A 112 23.77 -1.49 -18.78
CA GLU A 112 23.60 -0.52 -19.85
C GLU A 112 23.80 -1.19 -21.23
N VAL A 113 22.83 -1.00 -22.11
CA VAL A 113 22.86 -1.50 -23.49
C VAL A 113 22.75 -0.30 -24.43
N LEU A 114 23.75 -0.13 -25.27
CA LEU A 114 23.73 0.89 -26.32
C LEU A 114 22.71 0.54 -27.43
N PRO A 115 22.29 1.52 -28.27
CA PRO A 115 21.34 1.29 -29.36
C PRO A 115 21.74 0.16 -30.33
N ASP A 116 23.01 -0.17 -30.42
CA ASP A 116 23.55 -1.23 -31.30
C ASP A 116 23.53 -2.62 -30.61
N ASN A 117 22.81 -2.79 -29.51
CA ASN A 117 22.80 -3.98 -28.66
C ASN A 117 24.16 -4.36 -28.04
N VAL A 118 25.07 -3.42 -27.95
CA VAL A 118 26.39 -3.63 -27.29
C VAL A 118 26.21 -3.37 -25.81
N VAL A 119 26.52 -4.39 -24.98
CA VAL A 119 26.57 -4.25 -23.51
C VAL A 119 27.88 -3.54 -23.17
N THR A 120 27.78 -2.32 -22.65
CA THR A 120 28.98 -1.50 -22.32
C THR A 120 29.77 -2.00 -21.12
N GLY A 121 29.18 -2.90 -20.31
CA GLY A 121 29.76 -3.35 -19.04
C GLY A 121 29.55 -2.36 -17.88
N ALA A 122 29.00 -1.17 -18.16
CA ALA A 122 28.54 -0.27 -17.11
C ALA A 122 27.22 -0.79 -16.50
N SER A 123 27.08 -0.69 -15.18
CA SER A 123 25.84 -1.00 -14.49
C SER A 123 25.22 0.26 -13.94
N LEU A 124 23.91 0.41 -14.20
CA LEU A 124 23.09 1.46 -13.63
C LEU A 124 22.43 0.93 -12.34
N SER A 125 22.54 1.67 -11.26
CA SER A 125 21.86 1.31 -10.02
C SER A 125 20.57 2.10 -9.89
N ALA A 126 19.46 1.39 -9.58
CA ALA A 126 18.19 2.00 -9.26
C ALA A 126 17.76 1.57 -7.87
N LYS A 127 17.30 2.53 -7.08
CA LYS A 127 16.82 2.28 -5.71
C LYS A 127 15.73 3.25 -5.31
N ASP A 128 14.74 2.73 -4.61
CA ASP A 128 13.64 3.51 -4.06
C ASP A 128 13.56 3.34 -2.56
N ILE A 129 13.26 4.43 -1.87
CA ILE A 129 13.06 4.45 -0.42
C ILE A 129 11.72 5.13 -0.14
N ARG A 130 10.94 4.51 0.72
CA ARG A 130 9.70 5.07 1.23
C ARG A 130 9.70 5.03 2.74
N VAL A 131 9.61 6.19 3.39
CA VAL A 131 9.37 6.29 4.83
C VAL A 131 7.91 6.69 5.05
N LYS A 132 7.22 6.03 5.98
CA LYS A 132 5.80 6.18 6.20
C LYS A 132 5.49 6.30 7.69
N GLY A 133 4.85 7.40 8.09
CA GLY A 133 4.26 7.56 9.40
C GLY A 133 2.77 7.23 9.34
N PHE A 134 2.24 6.57 10.37
CA PHE A 134 0.84 6.17 10.48
C PHE A 134 0.25 6.70 11.77
N TYR A 135 -1.00 7.07 11.72
CA TYR A 135 -1.82 7.33 12.88
C TYR A 135 -3.23 6.81 12.64
N SER A 136 -3.78 6.16 13.66
CA SER A 136 -5.16 5.69 13.62
C SER A 136 -5.86 5.97 14.92
N ARG A 137 -7.21 6.01 14.87
CA ARG A 137 -8.05 6.18 16.05
C ARG A 137 -9.38 5.44 15.88
N ASP A 138 -9.80 4.77 16.94
CA ASP A 138 -11.14 4.21 17.04
C ASP A 138 -12.15 5.36 17.17
N LEU A 139 -13.06 5.48 16.19
CA LEU A 139 -14.12 6.48 16.15
C LEU A 139 -15.29 6.04 17.04
N ASN A 140 -15.55 4.73 17.03
CA ASN A 140 -16.48 4.03 17.92
C ASN A 140 -16.09 2.55 18.00
N GLU A 141 -16.93 1.71 18.61
CA GLU A 141 -16.66 0.27 18.82
C GLU A 141 -16.44 -0.53 17.52
N ARG A 142 -16.90 -0.02 16.38
CA ARG A 142 -16.87 -0.74 15.09
C ARG A 142 -16.11 -0.02 14.00
N TRP A 143 -15.91 1.29 14.13
CA TRP A 143 -15.28 2.11 13.12
C TRP A 143 -13.94 2.65 13.59
N ARG A 144 -12.93 2.51 12.75
CA ARG A 144 -11.60 3.07 12.94
C ARG A 144 -11.20 3.89 11.73
N GLY A 145 -10.73 5.11 11.96
CA GLY A 145 -10.14 5.98 10.95
C GLY A 145 -8.62 5.95 11.05
N GLY A 146 -7.94 6.12 9.92
CA GLY A 146 -6.48 6.18 9.89
C GLY A 146 -5.96 7.12 8.81
N LEU A 147 -4.81 7.71 9.08
CA LEU A 147 -4.06 8.56 8.16
C LEU A 147 -2.62 8.08 8.09
N SER A 148 -1.97 8.31 6.98
CA SER A 148 -0.53 8.13 6.87
C SER A 148 0.12 9.21 6.02
N LEU A 149 1.34 9.59 6.38
CA LEU A 149 2.19 10.49 5.62
C LEU A 149 3.36 9.68 5.06
N LYS A 150 3.68 9.86 3.78
CA LYS A 150 4.76 9.18 3.09
C LYS A 150 5.75 10.18 2.54
N PHE A 151 7.01 9.95 2.84
CA PHE A 151 8.14 10.56 2.16
C PHE A 151 8.73 9.55 1.18
N LEU A 152 8.96 9.98 -0.06
CA LEU A 152 9.42 9.16 -1.18
C LEU A 152 10.74 9.70 -1.68
N TYR A 153 11.70 8.81 -1.84
CA TYR A 153 12.96 9.07 -2.50
C TYR A 153 13.18 8.00 -3.57
N SER A 154 13.50 8.44 -4.76
CA SER A 154 13.82 7.55 -5.86
C SER A 154 15.11 8.01 -6.53
N GLY A 155 16.04 7.10 -6.69
CA GLY A 155 17.32 7.31 -7.37
C GLY A 155 17.45 6.36 -8.56
N LEU A 156 17.70 6.93 -9.74
CA LEU A 156 17.92 6.20 -10.97
C LEU A 156 19.20 6.74 -11.62
N ALA A 157 20.27 5.98 -11.54
CA ALA A 157 21.60 6.44 -11.96
C ALA A 157 21.95 7.80 -11.30
N ASP A 158 22.15 8.84 -12.10
CA ASP A 158 22.47 10.20 -11.65
C ASP A 158 21.25 11.06 -11.32
N TYR A 159 20.04 10.56 -11.59
CA TYR A 159 18.79 11.28 -11.38
C TYR A 159 18.19 10.95 -10.02
N THR A 160 17.65 11.98 -9.36
CA THR A 160 16.97 11.81 -8.07
C THR A 160 15.62 12.51 -8.07
N SER A 161 14.63 11.86 -7.49
CA SER A 161 13.30 12.40 -7.31
C SER A 161 12.84 12.28 -5.88
N ILE A 162 12.12 13.29 -5.40
CA ILE A 162 11.56 13.35 -4.04
C ILE A 162 10.08 13.65 -4.12
N GLY A 163 9.28 12.94 -3.35
CA GLY A 163 7.83 13.12 -3.28
C GLY A 163 7.28 13.05 -1.86
N LEU A 164 6.11 13.64 -1.70
CA LEU A 164 5.34 13.59 -0.47
C LEU A 164 3.89 13.25 -0.80
N CYS A 165 3.32 12.29 -0.08
CA CYS A 165 1.90 11.95 -0.24
C CYS A 165 1.27 11.44 1.06
N VAL A 166 -0.05 11.46 1.08
CA VAL A 166 -0.90 11.08 2.21
C VAL A 166 -1.83 9.95 1.79
N ASP A 167 -2.12 9.04 2.71
CA ASP A 167 -3.24 8.12 2.59
C ASP A 167 -4.25 8.39 3.69
N ALA A 168 -5.51 8.17 3.38
CA ALA A 168 -6.61 8.13 4.35
C ALA A 168 -7.29 6.77 4.28
N GLY A 169 -7.66 6.24 5.44
CA GLY A 169 -8.32 4.96 5.55
C GLY A 169 -9.50 4.96 6.50
N LEU A 170 -10.44 4.07 6.22
CA LEU A 170 -11.56 3.77 7.09
C LEU A 170 -11.73 2.26 7.18
N SER A 171 -11.95 1.74 8.39
CA SER A 171 -12.18 0.33 8.64
C SER A 171 -13.42 0.17 9.50
N TYR A 172 -14.30 -0.74 9.10
CA TYR A 172 -15.42 -1.22 9.88
C TYR A 172 -15.19 -2.67 10.26
N TYR A 173 -15.39 -3.01 11.52
CA TYR A 173 -15.28 -4.39 11.99
C TYR A 173 -16.43 -4.75 12.94
N ASN A 174 -17.07 -5.88 12.66
CA ASN A 174 -18.08 -6.48 13.53
C ASN A 174 -17.61 -7.88 13.93
N SER A 175 -17.13 -8.00 15.16
CA SER A 175 -16.59 -9.25 15.72
C SER A 175 -17.63 -10.37 15.78
N ASP A 176 -18.89 -10.03 16.13
CA ASP A 176 -19.97 -11.00 16.32
C ASP A 176 -20.35 -11.69 15.01
N LYS A 177 -20.27 -10.95 13.89
CA LYS A 177 -20.56 -11.45 12.55
C LYS A 177 -19.33 -11.93 11.79
N GLY A 178 -18.12 -11.67 12.34
CA GLY A 178 -16.87 -11.92 11.63
C GLY A 178 -16.76 -11.16 10.30
N PHE A 179 -17.40 -9.98 10.21
CA PHE A 179 -17.47 -9.15 9.00
C PHE A 179 -16.63 -7.89 9.16
N SER A 180 -15.86 -7.57 8.12
CA SER A 180 -15.17 -6.29 8.04
C SER A 180 -15.31 -5.67 6.65
N PHE A 181 -15.28 -4.33 6.63
CA PHE A 181 -15.24 -3.50 5.43
C PHE A 181 -14.07 -2.54 5.56
N GLY A 182 -13.35 -2.31 4.47
CA GLY A 182 -12.26 -1.35 4.39
C GLY A 182 -12.40 -0.43 3.20
N PHE A 183 -12.03 0.83 3.43
CA PHE A 183 -11.89 1.85 2.40
C PHE A 183 -10.53 2.53 2.57
N ALA A 184 -9.82 2.74 1.47
CA ALA A 184 -8.56 3.46 1.47
C ALA A 184 -8.44 4.36 0.25
N LEU A 185 -8.07 5.61 0.48
CA LEU A 185 -7.66 6.59 -0.51
C LEU A 185 -6.14 6.74 -0.39
N LYS A 186 -5.39 6.46 -1.45
CA LYS A 186 -3.94 6.30 -1.39
C LYS A 186 -3.21 7.26 -2.31
N ASN A 187 -2.00 7.62 -1.91
CA ASN A 187 -1.02 8.34 -2.72
C ASN A 187 -1.50 9.74 -3.17
N ILE A 188 -2.30 10.42 -2.38
CA ILE A 188 -2.68 11.82 -2.65
C ILE A 188 -1.49 12.71 -2.28
N GLY A 189 -0.87 13.32 -3.28
CA GLY A 189 0.32 14.13 -3.05
C GLY A 189 0.95 14.67 -4.30
N ALA A 190 2.20 15.08 -4.19
CA ALA A 190 2.94 15.69 -5.27
C ALA A 190 4.43 15.29 -5.24
N GLN A 191 5.02 15.34 -6.39
CA GLN A 191 6.46 15.28 -6.59
C GLN A 191 7.05 16.65 -6.24
N LEU A 192 7.93 16.69 -5.24
CA LEU A 192 8.61 17.91 -4.78
C LEU A 192 9.82 18.23 -5.67
N LYS A 193 10.59 17.19 -6.02
CA LYS A 193 11.69 17.25 -6.95
C LYS A 193 11.47 16.19 -8.03
N ALA A 194 11.40 16.59 -9.30
CA ALA A 194 11.33 15.71 -10.45
C ALA A 194 12.70 15.14 -10.81
N TYR A 195 12.76 14.09 -11.61
CA TYR A 195 14.01 13.58 -12.19
C TYR A 195 14.63 14.58 -13.18
N GLU A 196 13.74 15.19 -13.96
CA GLU A 196 14.01 16.27 -14.93
C GLU A 196 13.08 17.45 -14.63
N ASP A 197 12.99 18.41 -15.53
CA ASP A 197 12.21 19.63 -15.32
C ASP A 197 10.68 19.43 -15.26
N GLU A 198 10.18 18.30 -15.79
CA GLU A 198 8.75 18.01 -15.82
C GLU A 198 8.29 17.13 -14.63
N ARG A 199 7.31 17.64 -13.89
CA ARG A 199 6.67 16.90 -12.80
C ARG A 199 5.66 15.90 -13.35
N GLN A 200 5.76 14.67 -12.87
CA GLN A 200 4.84 13.60 -13.20
C GLN A 200 3.71 13.52 -12.16
N LYS A 201 2.58 12.92 -12.56
CA LYS A 201 1.42 12.73 -11.67
C LYS A 201 1.71 11.60 -10.66
N MET A 202 1.18 11.76 -9.44
CA MET A 202 1.20 10.70 -8.43
C MET A 202 0.19 9.59 -8.80
N PRO A 203 0.53 8.31 -8.58
CA PRO A 203 -0.38 7.18 -8.82
C PRO A 203 -1.42 7.07 -7.69
N TRP A 204 -2.35 8.03 -7.61
CA TRP A 204 -3.42 7.97 -6.62
C TRP A 204 -4.37 6.80 -6.90
N ASP A 205 -4.93 6.22 -5.85
CA ASP A 205 -5.75 5.03 -5.94
C ASP A 205 -6.84 5.03 -4.87
N ILE A 206 -8.02 4.48 -5.23
CA ILE A 206 -9.13 4.24 -4.32
C ILE A 206 -9.33 2.73 -4.22
N GLN A 207 -9.29 2.21 -3.01
CA GLN A 207 -9.47 0.80 -2.74
C GLN A 207 -10.63 0.59 -1.77
N MET A 208 -11.45 -0.41 -2.07
CA MET A 208 -12.52 -0.89 -1.18
C MET A 208 -12.44 -2.40 -1.10
N GLY A 209 -12.78 -2.94 0.05
CA GLY A 209 -12.80 -4.37 0.24
C GLY A 209 -13.73 -4.80 1.36
N ILE A 210 -14.08 -6.05 1.33
CA ILE A 210 -14.85 -6.72 2.39
C ILE A 210 -14.14 -8.01 2.78
N THR A 211 -14.27 -8.38 4.04
CA THR A 211 -13.80 -9.69 4.53
C THR A 211 -14.88 -10.31 5.39
N GLN A 212 -15.17 -11.58 5.14
CA GLN A 212 -16.13 -12.36 5.90
C GLN A 212 -15.50 -13.65 6.40
N LYS A 213 -15.52 -13.84 7.72
CA LYS A 213 -15.17 -15.11 8.38
C LYS A 213 -16.41 -15.98 8.47
N MET A 214 -16.29 -17.27 8.13
CA MET A 214 -17.39 -18.23 8.27
C MET A 214 -17.53 -18.67 9.74
N ALA A 215 -18.77 -18.76 10.21
CA ALA A 215 -19.06 -19.08 11.61
C ALA A 215 -18.65 -20.52 12.00
N HIS A 216 -18.74 -21.47 11.07
CA HIS A 216 -18.55 -22.90 11.34
C HIS A 216 -17.39 -23.51 10.55
N ALA A 217 -16.55 -22.73 9.91
CA ALA A 217 -15.37 -23.19 9.20
C ALA A 217 -14.19 -22.23 9.41
N PRO A 218 -12.94 -22.71 9.47
CA PRO A 218 -11.76 -21.86 9.58
C PRO A 218 -11.42 -21.18 8.23
N ILE A 219 -12.44 -20.70 7.56
CA ILE A 219 -12.33 -20.10 6.22
C ILE A 219 -12.71 -18.62 6.33
N ARG A 220 -11.95 -17.79 5.63
CA ARG A 220 -12.19 -16.36 5.49
C ARG A 220 -12.12 -15.99 4.01
N PHE A 221 -13.10 -15.25 3.53
CA PHE A 221 -13.14 -14.70 2.18
C PHE A 221 -12.87 -13.21 2.24
N SER A 222 -11.99 -12.73 1.35
CA SER A 222 -11.70 -11.30 1.15
C SER A 222 -11.88 -10.97 -0.33
N LEU A 223 -12.51 -9.83 -0.59
CA LEU A 223 -12.74 -9.24 -1.91
C LEU A 223 -12.35 -7.77 -1.87
#